data_c38cd332d067ca1516651242b907f9f0
#
_entry.id   c38cd332d067ca1516651242b907f9f0
#
_cell.length_a   1.000
_cell.length_b   1.000
_cell.length_c   1.000
_cell.angle_alpha   90.00
_cell.angle_beta   90.00
_cell.angle_gamma   90.00
#
_symmetry.space_group_name_H-M   'P 1'
#
loop_
_entity.id
_entity.type
_entity.pdbx_description
1 polymer ?
#
loop_
_entity_poly.entity_id
_entity_poly.type
_entity_poly.pdbx_seq_one_letter_code
_entity_poly.pdbx_strand_id
1 'polypeptide(L)'
;MKKVLGLGNALTDVLLQVTEEDLRELGFQKGSMNLISKEQAEQIQFRFASVRKRMVAGGSASNTINCIASLGGKAAFIGKIGNDEVGDFYREDMLKNGAKHILLLSNKSMSGCSIVLITPDGERTFATYLGAAADLCADDIQRSAFDGYDIFHIEGYLVQNHELIEKSIRLAKAAGCMVSLDLASYNVINENHDFLSRLVKDYVD
;
A
#
# COMPACT_ATOMS: atom_id res chain seq x y z
N MET A 1 12.08 9.70 -21.17
CA MET A 1 10.86 9.27 -20.43
C MET A 1 11.15 9.44 -18.95
N LYS A 2 10.30 10.13 -18.20
CA LYS A 2 10.47 10.34 -16.75
C LYS A 2 10.36 9.02 -16.01
N LYS A 3 11.19 8.86 -14.96
CA LYS A 3 11.20 7.69 -14.09
C LYS A 3 10.48 8.01 -12.78
N VAL A 4 9.63 7.11 -12.34
CA VAL A 4 8.78 7.30 -11.15
C VAL A 4 9.23 6.35 -10.03
N LEU A 5 9.39 6.88 -8.83
CA LEU A 5 9.59 6.11 -7.60
C LEU A 5 8.36 6.24 -6.72
N GLY A 6 7.74 5.12 -6.37
CA GLY A 6 6.61 5.08 -5.43
C GLY A 6 7.05 4.66 -4.03
N LEU A 7 6.38 5.19 -3.01
CA LEU A 7 6.51 4.76 -1.61
C LEU A 7 5.12 4.50 -1.03
N GLY A 8 4.91 3.33 -0.45
CA GLY A 8 3.62 2.98 0.12
C GLY A 8 3.61 1.66 0.88
N ASN A 9 2.42 1.27 1.33
CA ASN A 9 2.19 0.00 1.98
C ASN A 9 2.25 -1.15 0.96
N ALA A 10 3.16 -2.10 1.18
CA ALA A 10 3.23 -3.33 0.39
C ALA A 10 2.19 -4.32 0.93
N LEU A 11 1.03 -4.39 0.29
CA LEU A 11 -0.09 -5.23 0.71
C LEU A 11 -0.45 -6.23 -0.38
N THR A 12 -0.67 -7.49 0.00
CA THR A 12 -1.24 -8.48 -0.91
C THR A 12 -2.76 -8.45 -0.77
N ASP A 13 -3.47 -8.13 -1.84
CA ASP A 13 -4.93 -8.17 -1.88
C ASP A 13 -5.39 -9.63 -2.05
N VAL A 14 -6.23 -10.10 -1.13
CA VAL A 14 -6.85 -11.42 -1.14
C VAL A 14 -8.34 -11.23 -1.44
N LEU A 15 -8.73 -11.47 -2.70
CA LEU A 15 -10.10 -11.25 -3.17
C LEU A 15 -10.98 -12.45 -2.84
N LEU A 16 -12.10 -12.19 -2.14
CA LEU A 16 -13.09 -13.17 -1.73
C LEU A 16 -14.49 -12.72 -2.17
N GLN A 17 -15.24 -13.65 -2.80
CA GLN A 17 -16.66 -13.46 -3.03
C GLN A 17 -17.41 -13.80 -1.74
N VAL A 18 -18.23 -12.88 -1.26
CA VAL A 18 -18.99 -13.00 -0.01
C VAL A 18 -20.43 -12.54 -0.19
N THR A 19 -21.31 -12.92 0.74
CA THR A 19 -22.70 -12.44 0.78
C THR A 19 -22.84 -11.17 1.63
N GLU A 20 -23.96 -10.48 1.50
CA GLU A 20 -24.31 -9.36 2.39
C GLU A 20 -24.43 -9.81 3.86
N GLU A 21 -24.84 -11.06 4.09
CA GLU A 21 -24.92 -11.64 5.43
C GLU A 21 -23.54 -11.81 6.03
N ASP A 22 -22.58 -12.31 5.23
CA ASP A 22 -21.19 -12.43 5.69
C ASP A 22 -20.62 -11.10 6.17
N LEU A 23 -20.88 -10.00 5.46
CA LEU A 23 -20.44 -8.66 5.88
C LEU A 23 -21.06 -8.23 7.21
N ARG A 24 -22.38 -8.49 7.38
CA ARG A 24 -23.10 -8.17 8.63
C ARG A 24 -22.55 -8.97 9.81
N GLU A 25 -22.30 -10.26 9.63
CA GLU A 25 -21.73 -11.12 10.66
C GLU A 25 -20.30 -10.75 11.03
N LEU A 26 -19.51 -10.24 10.06
CA LEU A 26 -18.18 -9.70 10.32
C LEU A 26 -18.22 -8.30 10.96
N GLY A 27 -19.38 -7.65 10.98
CA GLY A 27 -19.54 -6.32 11.54
C GLY A 27 -18.96 -5.19 10.69
N PHE A 28 -18.74 -5.42 9.40
CA PHE A 28 -18.18 -4.41 8.49
C PHE A 28 -19.28 -3.63 7.77
N GLN A 29 -19.11 -2.31 7.70
CA GLN A 29 -19.92 -1.48 6.84
C GLN A 29 -19.49 -1.70 5.38
N LYS A 30 -20.46 -2.01 4.52
CA LYS A 30 -20.22 -2.19 3.09
C LYS A 30 -19.53 -0.98 2.45
N GLY A 31 -18.55 -1.24 1.61
CA GLY A 31 -17.78 -0.20 0.92
C GLY A 31 -16.72 0.50 1.79
N SER A 32 -16.55 0.08 3.05
CA SER A 32 -15.59 0.69 3.96
C SER A 32 -14.20 0.02 3.88
N MET A 33 -13.18 0.75 4.36
CA MET A 33 -11.85 0.22 4.64
C MET A 33 -11.69 0.13 6.16
N ASN A 34 -11.38 -1.08 6.65
CA ASN A 34 -11.24 -1.37 8.07
C ASN A 34 -9.82 -1.88 8.33
N LEU A 35 -9.12 -1.25 9.27
CA LEU A 35 -7.88 -1.82 9.81
C LEU A 35 -8.24 -2.92 10.80
N ILE A 36 -7.61 -4.07 10.65
CA ILE A 36 -7.85 -5.26 11.48
C ILE A 36 -6.56 -5.79 12.09
N SER A 37 -6.70 -6.55 13.18
CA SER A 37 -5.57 -7.24 13.79
C SER A 37 -5.17 -8.49 12.97
N LYS A 38 -4.00 -9.05 13.31
CA LYS A 38 -3.55 -10.33 12.74
C LYS A 38 -4.54 -11.44 13.01
N GLU A 39 -5.04 -11.53 14.23
CA GLU A 39 -5.99 -12.55 14.69
C GLU A 39 -7.31 -12.45 13.90
N GLN A 40 -7.79 -11.23 13.68
CA GLN A 40 -8.99 -11.01 12.86
C GLN A 40 -8.75 -11.42 11.40
N ALA A 41 -7.59 -11.12 10.83
CA ALA A 41 -7.25 -11.56 9.47
C ALA A 41 -7.22 -13.08 9.36
N GLU A 42 -6.61 -13.77 10.32
CA GLU A 42 -6.59 -15.24 10.39
C GLU A 42 -8.00 -15.84 10.54
N GLN A 43 -8.85 -15.25 11.38
CA GLN A 43 -10.25 -15.68 11.55
C GLN A 43 -11.06 -15.55 10.26
N ILE A 44 -10.93 -14.44 9.54
CA ILE A 44 -11.61 -14.23 8.25
C ILE A 44 -11.08 -15.24 7.23
N GLN A 45 -9.78 -15.43 7.14
CA GLN A 45 -9.19 -16.39 6.22
C GLN A 45 -9.61 -17.83 6.51
N PHE A 46 -9.73 -18.21 7.79
CA PHE A 46 -10.21 -19.51 8.21
C PHE A 46 -11.70 -19.70 7.88
N ARG A 47 -12.54 -18.72 8.17
CA ARG A 47 -13.98 -18.74 7.83
C ARG A 47 -14.20 -19.00 6.34
N PHE A 48 -13.43 -18.37 5.49
CA PHE A 48 -13.54 -18.50 4.03
C PHE A 48 -12.49 -19.47 3.41
N ALA A 49 -12.01 -20.44 4.19
CA ALA A 49 -10.97 -21.37 3.72
C ALA A 49 -11.38 -22.18 2.47
N SER A 50 -12.67 -22.52 2.36
CA SER A 50 -13.25 -23.25 1.22
C SER A 50 -13.61 -22.37 0.02
N VAL A 51 -13.62 -21.05 0.17
CA VAL A 51 -13.94 -20.11 -0.91
C VAL A 51 -12.71 -19.91 -1.79
N ARG A 52 -12.92 -19.91 -3.12
CA ARG A 52 -11.84 -19.64 -4.07
C ARG A 52 -11.28 -18.23 -3.83
N LYS A 53 -9.99 -18.16 -3.59
CA LYS A 53 -9.23 -16.92 -3.37
C LYS A 53 -8.46 -16.56 -4.63
N ARG A 54 -8.35 -15.25 -4.92
CA ARG A 54 -7.40 -14.72 -5.88
C ARG A 54 -6.50 -13.73 -5.15
N MET A 55 -5.20 -13.86 -5.34
CA MET A 55 -4.21 -12.95 -4.77
C MET A 55 -3.63 -12.06 -5.87
N VAL A 56 -3.38 -10.80 -5.55
CA VAL A 56 -2.67 -9.84 -6.40
C VAL A 56 -1.83 -8.93 -5.52
N ALA A 57 -0.71 -8.44 -6.05
CA ALA A 57 0.02 -7.37 -5.36
C ALA A 57 -0.84 -6.11 -5.38
N GLY A 58 -1.07 -5.53 -4.20
CA GLY A 58 -1.92 -4.37 -3.97
C GLY A 58 -1.17 -3.24 -3.26
N GLY A 59 -1.91 -2.31 -2.68
CA GLY A 59 -1.43 -1.05 -2.14
C GLY A 59 -1.59 0.10 -3.14
N SER A 60 -2.00 1.29 -2.68
CA SER A 60 -2.33 2.42 -3.55
C SER A 60 -1.16 2.84 -4.45
N ALA A 61 -0.02 3.19 -3.84
CA ALA A 61 1.17 3.58 -4.61
C ALA A 61 1.72 2.42 -5.45
N SER A 62 1.68 1.19 -4.92
CA SER A 62 2.09 0.00 -5.65
C SER A 62 1.28 -0.22 -6.93
N ASN A 63 -0.04 -0.07 -6.86
CA ASN A 63 -0.93 -0.17 -8.03
C ASN A 63 -0.61 0.91 -9.07
N THR A 64 -0.33 2.13 -8.63
CA THR A 64 0.12 3.23 -9.51
C THR A 64 1.42 2.87 -10.23
N ILE A 65 2.41 2.36 -9.50
CA ILE A 65 3.72 1.95 -10.06
C ILE A 65 3.57 0.78 -11.03
N ASN A 66 2.77 -0.23 -10.68
CA ASN A 66 2.47 -1.36 -11.56
C ASN A 66 1.79 -0.91 -12.86
N CYS A 67 0.82 0.02 -12.77
CA CYS A 67 0.15 0.56 -13.93
C CYS A 67 1.13 1.28 -14.87
N ILE A 68 1.99 2.16 -14.32
CA ILE A 68 3.01 2.86 -15.09
C ILE A 68 3.95 1.86 -15.78
N ALA A 69 4.41 0.82 -15.08
CA ALA A 69 5.29 -0.18 -15.64
C ALA A 69 4.63 -0.99 -16.76
N SER A 70 3.38 -1.41 -16.57
CA SER A 70 2.58 -2.14 -17.55
C SER A 70 2.33 -1.34 -18.84
N LEU A 71 2.31 -0.02 -18.74
CA LEU A 71 2.23 0.90 -19.88
C LEU A 71 3.61 1.21 -20.52
N GLY A 72 4.66 0.51 -20.11
CA GLY A 72 6.02 0.67 -20.63
C GLY A 72 6.81 1.81 -19.98
N GLY A 73 6.30 2.42 -18.91
CA GLY A 73 6.99 3.44 -18.13
C GLY A 73 8.11 2.84 -17.26
N LYS A 74 9.06 3.68 -16.85
CA LYS A 74 10.12 3.29 -15.91
C LYS A 74 9.68 3.63 -14.51
N ALA A 75 9.35 2.62 -13.72
CA ALA A 75 8.84 2.81 -12.37
C ALA A 75 9.46 1.82 -11.38
N ALA A 76 9.60 2.25 -10.12
CA ALA A 76 10.03 1.42 -9.00
C ALA A 76 9.21 1.74 -7.75
N PHE A 77 9.09 0.76 -6.86
CA PHE A 77 8.32 0.85 -5.64
C PHE A 77 9.18 0.56 -4.41
N ILE A 78 9.06 1.39 -3.37
CA ILE A 78 9.62 1.15 -2.04
C ILE A 78 8.47 0.72 -1.12
N GLY A 79 8.66 -0.40 -0.44
CA GLY A 79 7.73 -0.92 0.56
C GLY A 79 8.43 -1.89 1.50
N LYS A 80 7.71 -2.39 2.50
CA LYS A 80 8.24 -3.36 3.46
C LYS A 80 7.34 -4.57 3.55
N ILE A 81 7.93 -5.77 3.44
CA ILE A 81 7.26 -7.07 3.48
C ILE A 81 7.87 -7.93 4.58
N GLY A 82 7.15 -8.95 5.01
CA GLY A 82 7.68 -10.01 5.87
C GLY A 82 8.55 -11.00 5.08
N ASN A 83 9.23 -11.85 5.81
CA ASN A 83 9.96 -12.98 5.24
C ASN A 83 9.03 -14.22 5.25
N ASP A 84 8.03 -14.23 4.38
CA ASP A 84 6.99 -15.25 4.29
C ASP A 84 6.46 -15.42 2.86
N GLU A 85 5.63 -16.46 2.66
CA GLU A 85 5.07 -16.78 1.34
C GLU A 85 4.26 -15.63 0.72
N VAL A 86 3.60 -14.80 1.54
CA VAL A 86 2.82 -13.65 1.08
C VAL A 86 3.74 -12.55 0.54
N GLY A 87 4.87 -12.33 1.22
CA GLY A 87 5.90 -11.39 0.77
C GLY A 87 6.61 -11.86 -0.50
N ASP A 88 6.89 -13.15 -0.61
CA ASP A 88 7.46 -13.73 -1.84
C ASP A 88 6.49 -13.60 -3.01
N PHE A 89 5.21 -13.91 -2.79
CA PHE A 89 4.17 -13.71 -3.80
C PHE A 89 4.11 -12.24 -4.26
N TYR A 90 4.10 -11.29 -3.31
CA TYR A 90 4.08 -9.85 -3.61
C TYR A 90 5.24 -9.45 -4.52
N ARG A 91 6.45 -9.88 -4.17
CA ARG A 91 7.66 -9.59 -4.94
C ARG A 91 7.59 -10.13 -6.37
N GLU A 92 7.17 -11.38 -6.52
CA GLU A 92 7.04 -12.02 -7.83
C GLU A 92 5.97 -11.35 -8.70
N ASP A 93 4.84 -11.00 -8.11
CA ASP A 93 3.73 -10.38 -8.86
C ASP A 93 4.10 -8.98 -9.36
N MET A 94 4.80 -8.19 -8.55
CA MET A 94 5.37 -6.90 -8.96
C MET A 94 6.31 -7.05 -10.17
N LEU A 95 7.21 -8.04 -10.14
CA LEU A 95 8.17 -8.30 -11.22
C LEU A 95 7.49 -8.73 -12.53
N LYS A 96 6.42 -9.52 -12.47
CA LYS A 96 5.63 -9.92 -13.64
C LYS A 96 5.05 -8.72 -14.40
N ASN A 97 4.72 -7.65 -13.69
CA ASN A 97 4.20 -6.41 -14.26
C ASN A 97 5.30 -5.46 -14.76
N GLY A 98 6.57 -5.85 -14.65
CA GLY A 98 7.72 -5.05 -15.12
C GLY A 98 8.13 -3.91 -14.18
N ALA A 99 7.48 -3.77 -13.02
CA ALA A 99 7.87 -2.80 -12.02
C ALA A 99 9.14 -3.25 -11.29
N LYS A 100 10.11 -2.33 -11.12
CA LYS A 100 11.21 -2.55 -10.21
C LYS A 100 10.72 -2.35 -8.77
N HIS A 101 11.38 -2.97 -7.83
CA HIS A 101 11.06 -2.78 -6.43
C HIS A 101 12.31 -2.67 -5.55
N ILE A 102 12.19 -1.93 -4.47
CA ILE A 102 13.12 -1.81 -3.36
C ILE A 102 12.34 -2.29 -2.13
N LEU A 103 12.17 -3.62 -2.01
CA LEU A 103 11.43 -4.21 -0.90
C LEU A 103 12.37 -4.50 0.26
N LEU A 104 12.04 -3.86 1.38
CA LEU A 104 12.70 -4.07 2.66
C LEU A 104 12.06 -5.27 3.37
N LEU A 105 12.85 -5.98 4.16
CA LEU A 105 12.35 -7.11 4.95
C LEU A 105 12.12 -6.71 6.40
N SER A 106 10.95 -7.01 6.92
CA SER A 106 10.69 -6.98 8.35
C SER A 106 11.10 -8.29 8.99
N ASN A 107 11.83 -8.20 10.12
CA ASN A 107 12.13 -9.35 10.97
C ASN A 107 11.14 -9.46 12.16
N LYS A 108 10.13 -8.57 12.21
CA LYS A 108 9.19 -8.46 13.34
C LYS A 108 7.79 -8.95 12.98
N SER A 109 7.35 -8.61 11.77
CA SER A 109 5.97 -8.81 11.33
C SER A 109 5.90 -9.63 10.05
N MET A 110 4.83 -10.39 9.89
CA MET A 110 4.45 -11.03 8.63
C MET A 110 4.03 -9.97 7.60
N SER A 111 4.06 -10.33 6.34
CA SER A 111 3.60 -9.46 5.24
C SER A 111 2.17 -8.98 5.46
N GLY A 112 1.92 -7.74 5.09
CA GLY A 112 0.59 -7.16 5.14
C GLY A 112 -0.32 -7.74 4.06
N CYS A 113 -1.61 -7.84 4.38
CA CYS A 113 -2.62 -8.27 3.42
C CYS A 113 -3.90 -7.44 3.57
N SER A 114 -4.59 -7.23 2.46
CA SER A 114 -5.93 -6.66 2.44
C SER A 114 -6.92 -7.71 1.96
N ILE A 115 -7.80 -8.16 2.84
CA ILE A 115 -8.88 -9.07 2.47
C ILE A 115 -10.00 -8.24 1.84
N VAL A 116 -10.18 -8.41 0.54
CA VAL A 116 -11.17 -7.68 -0.26
C VAL A 116 -12.42 -8.55 -0.37
N LEU A 117 -13.42 -8.20 0.42
CA LEU A 117 -14.73 -8.85 0.48
C LEU A 117 -15.64 -8.26 -0.60
N ILE A 118 -15.98 -9.04 -1.61
CA ILE A 118 -16.70 -8.57 -2.80
C ILE A 118 -18.13 -9.13 -2.74
N THR A 119 -19.11 -8.25 -2.61
CA THR A 119 -20.52 -8.61 -2.62
C THR A 119 -21.07 -8.81 -4.05
N PRO A 120 -22.26 -9.46 -4.24
CA PRO A 120 -22.78 -9.80 -5.57
C PRO A 120 -23.00 -8.62 -6.51
N ASP A 121 -23.19 -7.42 -5.99
CA ASP A 121 -23.30 -6.16 -6.75
C ASP A 121 -21.92 -5.57 -7.18
N GLY A 122 -20.83 -6.25 -6.79
CA GLY A 122 -19.46 -5.83 -7.11
C GLY A 122 -18.85 -4.82 -6.14
N GLU A 123 -19.57 -4.44 -5.07
CA GLU A 123 -19.02 -3.54 -4.03
C GLU A 123 -17.91 -4.24 -3.25
N ARG A 124 -16.88 -3.48 -2.89
CA ARG A 124 -15.69 -3.98 -2.21
C ARG A 124 -15.57 -3.39 -0.81
N THR A 125 -15.50 -4.27 0.17
CA THR A 125 -15.22 -3.92 1.57
C THR A 125 -13.87 -4.47 1.94
N PHE A 126 -13.02 -3.66 2.55
CA PHE A 126 -11.64 -4.00 2.83
C PHE A 126 -11.43 -4.27 4.32
N ALA A 127 -10.82 -5.41 4.62
CA ALA A 127 -10.31 -5.75 5.95
C ALA A 127 -8.78 -5.87 5.85
N THR A 128 -8.05 -4.85 6.31
CA THR A 128 -6.63 -4.67 6.03
C THR A 128 -5.80 -4.88 7.29
N TYR A 129 -4.94 -5.89 7.26
CA TYR A 129 -3.86 -6.09 8.20
C TYR A 129 -2.56 -5.54 7.60
N LEU A 130 -2.01 -4.49 8.20
CA LEU A 130 -0.83 -3.81 7.66
C LEU A 130 0.45 -4.65 7.80
N GLY A 131 0.58 -5.43 8.86
CA GLY A 131 1.76 -6.30 9.08
C GLY A 131 3.07 -5.56 8.90
N ALA A 132 3.98 -6.15 8.14
CA ALA A 132 5.31 -5.60 7.86
C ALA A 132 5.28 -4.21 7.19
N ALA A 133 4.20 -3.87 6.47
CA ALA A 133 4.06 -2.53 5.88
C ALA A 133 4.04 -1.44 6.96
N ALA A 134 3.47 -1.70 8.14
CA ALA A 134 3.49 -0.77 9.27
C ALA A 134 4.88 -0.62 9.93
N ASP A 135 5.79 -1.57 9.69
CA ASP A 135 7.17 -1.50 10.20
C ASP A 135 8.05 -0.56 9.35
N LEU A 136 7.54 -0.06 8.21
CA LEU A 136 8.27 0.89 7.38
C LEU A 136 8.44 2.21 8.12
N CYS A 137 9.68 2.64 8.29
CA CYS A 137 9.99 3.83 9.09
C CYS A 137 10.98 4.77 8.37
N ALA A 138 11.14 5.96 8.93
CA ALA A 138 12.01 6.99 8.37
C ALA A 138 13.46 6.49 8.18
N ASP A 139 13.97 5.66 9.08
CA ASP A 139 15.35 5.15 9.01
C ASP A 139 15.59 4.17 7.87
N ASP A 140 14.53 3.55 7.37
CA ASP A 140 14.59 2.68 6.20
C ASP A 140 14.89 3.44 4.90
N ILE A 141 14.64 4.75 4.87
CA ILE A 141 14.73 5.56 3.64
C ILE A 141 16.08 6.27 3.54
N GLN A 142 16.82 5.89 2.51
CA GLN A 142 18.15 6.45 2.20
C GLN A 142 18.07 7.41 1.01
N ARG A 143 18.93 8.46 1.02
CA ARG A 143 19.01 9.45 -0.07
C ARG A 143 19.24 8.78 -1.45
N SER A 144 20.08 7.75 -1.50
CA SER A 144 20.42 7.02 -2.73
C SER A 144 19.24 6.32 -3.39
N ALA A 145 18.14 6.05 -2.65
CA ALA A 145 16.94 5.47 -3.23
C ALA A 145 16.28 6.36 -4.30
N PHE A 146 16.51 7.66 -4.24
CA PHE A 146 15.94 8.65 -5.16
C PHE A 146 16.83 8.94 -6.39
N ASP A 147 18.04 8.38 -6.45
CA ASP A 147 18.99 8.69 -7.51
C ASP A 147 18.49 8.20 -8.88
N GLY A 148 18.41 9.15 -9.80
CA GLY A 148 18.00 8.90 -11.18
C GLY A 148 16.49 8.75 -11.38
N TYR A 149 15.65 9.12 -10.38
CA TYR A 149 14.22 9.28 -10.53
C TYR A 149 13.84 10.75 -10.68
N ASP A 150 12.77 11.00 -11.46
CA ASP A 150 12.28 12.34 -11.78
C ASP A 150 11.05 12.71 -10.95
N ILE A 151 10.25 11.71 -10.58
CA ILE A 151 9.01 11.87 -9.82
C ILE A 151 9.04 10.91 -8.64
N PHE A 152 8.71 11.42 -7.47
CA PHE A 152 8.43 10.65 -6.27
C PHE A 152 6.94 10.67 -5.96
N HIS A 153 6.30 9.51 -6.02
CA HIS A 153 4.88 9.32 -5.70
C HIS A 153 4.73 8.66 -4.34
N ILE A 154 3.96 9.29 -3.44
CA ILE A 154 3.75 8.80 -2.09
C ILE A 154 2.26 8.62 -1.80
N GLU A 155 1.88 7.54 -1.12
CA GLU A 155 0.50 7.29 -0.77
C GLU A 155 0.12 7.93 0.57
N GLY A 156 -1.07 8.51 0.61
CA GLY A 156 -1.61 9.17 1.79
C GLY A 156 -1.91 8.22 2.96
N TYR A 157 -2.08 6.92 2.71
CA TYR A 157 -2.26 5.93 3.79
C TYR A 157 -1.05 5.78 4.72
N LEU A 158 0.09 6.38 4.39
CA LEU A 158 1.27 6.44 5.27
C LEU A 158 1.17 7.52 6.35
N VAL A 159 0.09 8.29 6.43
CA VAL A 159 -0.09 9.39 7.40
C VAL A 159 0.02 8.99 8.87
N GLN A 160 -0.02 7.70 9.17
CA GLN A 160 0.23 7.17 10.51
C GLN A 160 1.71 7.35 10.93
N ASN A 161 2.60 7.63 9.98
CA ASN A 161 4.01 7.90 10.22
C ASN A 161 4.43 9.19 9.51
N HIS A 162 4.15 10.33 10.15
CA HIS A 162 4.47 11.65 9.63
C HIS A 162 5.98 11.81 9.37
N GLU A 163 6.83 11.25 10.23
CA GLU A 163 8.29 11.34 10.09
C GLU A 163 8.78 10.64 8.81
N LEU A 164 8.23 9.47 8.51
CA LEU A 164 8.52 8.74 7.26
C LEU A 164 8.19 9.59 6.04
N ILE A 165 6.99 10.19 6.01
CA ILE A 165 6.53 11.02 4.90
C ILE A 165 7.43 12.23 4.73
N GLU A 166 7.64 13.00 5.80
CA GLU A 166 8.43 14.23 5.75
C GLU A 166 9.90 13.99 5.36
N LYS A 167 10.52 12.95 5.93
CA LYS A 167 11.90 12.57 5.57
C LYS A 167 11.98 12.17 4.10
N SER A 168 11.06 11.33 3.63
CA SER A 168 11.03 10.86 2.25
C SER A 168 10.87 12.00 1.26
N ILE A 169 9.93 12.92 1.52
CA ILE A 169 9.71 14.11 0.68
C ILE A 169 10.95 15.00 0.65
N ARG A 170 11.57 15.29 1.81
CA ARG A 170 12.79 16.10 1.86
C ARG A 170 13.94 15.47 1.07
N LEU A 171 14.13 14.16 1.19
CA LEU A 171 15.16 13.44 0.44
C LEU A 171 14.87 13.45 -1.07
N ALA A 172 13.61 13.26 -1.47
CA ALA A 172 13.19 13.34 -2.87
C ALA A 172 13.44 14.73 -3.47
N LYS A 173 13.03 15.81 -2.76
CA LYS A 173 13.29 17.18 -3.20
C LYS A 173 14.81 17.48 -3.29
N ALA A 174 15.61 17.04 -2.31
CA ALA A 174 17.05 17.18 -2.35
C ALA A 174 17.69 16.37 -3.49
N ALA A 175 17.00 15.36 -4.03
CA ALA A 175 17.40 14.61 -5.22
C ALA A 175 16.95 15.27 -6.53
N GLY A 176 16.13 16.33 -6.47
CA GLY A 176 15.56 17.00 -7.63
C GLY A 176 14.28 16.34 -8.16
N CYS A 177 13.64 15.45 -7.39
CA CYS A 177 12.38 14.84 -7.78
C CYS A 177 11.21 15.83 -7.63
N MET A 178 10.27 15.76 -8.57
CA MET A 178 8.91 16.28 -8.36
C MET A 178 8.18 15.36 -7.40
N VAL A 179 7.33 15.91 -6.53
CA VAL A 179 6.56 15.16 -5.54
C VAL A 179 5.10 15.08 -5.96
N SER A 180 4.56 13.86 -5.97
CA SER A 180 3.15 13.55 -6.18
C SER A 180 2.60 12.83 -4.95
N LEU A 181 1.46 13.27 -4.44
CA LEU A 181 0.80 12.72 -3.26
C LEU A 181 -0.61 12.22 -3.62
N ASP A 182 -0.88 10.97 -3.32
CA ASP A 182 -2.23 10.42 -3.23
C ASP A 182 -2.81 10.74 -1.86
N LEU A 183 -4.01 11.28 -1.81
CA LEU A 183 -4.67 11.70 -0.57
C LEU A 183 -5.43 10.56 0.14
N ALA A 184 -5.37 9.34 -0.39
CA ALA A 184 -6.00 8.14 0.15
C ALA A 184 -7.54 8.19 0.15
N SER A 185 -8.16 8.19 1.32
CA SER A 185 -9.62 8.22 1.50
C SER A 185 -10.09 9.44 2.26
N TYR A 186 -11.38 9.75 2.18
CA TYR A 186 -11.98 10.89 2.88
C TYR A 186 -11.77 10.83 4.41
N ASN A 187 -11.75 9.63 4.99
CA ASN A 187 -11.48 9.46 6.43
C ASN A 187 -10.05 9.89 6.77
N VAL A 188 -9.07 9.44 5.97
CA VAL A 188 -7.67 9.82 6.13
C VAL A 188 -7.50 11.32 6.03
N ILE A 189 -8.17 11.97 5.05
CA ILE A 189 -8.13 13.42 4.88
C ILE A 189 -8.72 14.12 6.10
N ASN A 190 -9.90 13.70 6.57
CA ASN A 190 -10.56 14.33 7.70
C ASN A 190 -9.75 14.26 9.00
N GLU A 191 -9.14 13.10 9.25
CA GLU A 191 -8.33 12.86 10.45
C GLU A 191 -6.95 13.56 10.41
N ASN A 192 -6.42 13.82 9.20
CA ASN A 192 -5.07 14.34 8.99
C ASN A 192 -5.05 15.62 8.17
N HIS A 193 -6.14 16.39 8.18
CA HIS A 193 -6.36 17.54 7.31
C HIS A 193 -5.21 18.54 7.33
N ASP A 194 -4.78 18.97 8.51
CA ASP A 194 -3.75 20.02 8.66
C ASP A 194 -2.37 19.53 8.16
N PHE A 195 -2.04 18.29 8.45
CA PHE A 195 -0.80 17.68 7.99
C PHE A 195 -0.77 17.55 6.46
N LEU A 196 -1.82 16.97 5.87
CA LEU A 196 -1.92 16.78 4.42
C LEU A 196 -1.98 18.12 3.68
N SER A 197 -2.73 19.11 4.19
CA SER A 197 -2.82 20.44 3.61
C SER A 197 -1.45 21.14 3.58
N ARG A 198 -0.67 20.98 4.65
CA ARG A 198 0.70 21.50 4.70
C ARG A 198 1.59 20.82 3.67
N LEU A 199 1.53 19.48 3.56
CA LEU A 199 2.33 18.76 2.57
C LEU A 199 1.99 19.19 1.14
N VAL A 200 0.70 19.30 0.82
CA VAL A 200 0.25 19.75 -0.50
C VAL A 200 0.76 21.15 -0.81
N LYS A 201 0.64 22.07 0.14
CA LYS A 201 1.06 23.47 -0.05
C LYS A 201 2.58 23.62 -0.21
N ASP A 202 3.35 22.88 0.59
CA ASP A 202 4.78 23.17 0.75
C ASP A 202 5.66 22.30 -0.15
N TYR A 203 5.17 21.11 -0.60
CA TYR A 203 6.03 20.12 -1.26
C TYR A 203 5.49 19.51 -2.55
N VAL A 204 4.17 19.43 -2.73
CA VAL A 204 3.59 18.79 -3.93
C VAL A 204 3.71 19.71 -5.15
N ASP A 205 4.10 19.14 -6.30
CA ASP A 205 4.32 19.87 -7.56
C ASP A 205 3.14 19.84 -8.52
#